data_c88af58cb6d5e97407c88f9a90ed4d12
#
_entry.id   c88af58cb6d5e97407c88f9a90ed4d12
#
_cell.length_a   1.000
_cell.length_b   1.000
_cell.length_c   1.000
_cell.angle_alpha   90.00
_cell.angle_beta   90.00
_cell.angle_gamma   90.00
#
_symmetry.space_group_name_H-M   'P 1'
#
loop_
_entity.id
_entity.type
_entity.pdbx_description
1 polymer ?
#
loop_
_entity_poly.entity_id
_entity_poly.type
_entity_poly.pdbx_seq_one_letter_code
_entity_poly.pdbx_strand_id
1 'polypeptide(L)'
;MATHSLVNYAQWKIMSPESRLLDVDEVDGFIAQVWTGTSGTGNVYEGHYKSRTFETAYLEYGIMQELVKGTDKEVWFLQDPVEDNPEHGWEEYADKYKKTLTAALFWPDVDHYEVCPWPNRVFKGRY
;
A
#
# COMPACT_ATOMS: atom_id res chain seq x y z
N MET A 1 -7.88 -12.26 -3.51
CA MET A 1 -6.66 -12.32 -4.35
C MET A 1 -5.69 -11.24 -3.90
N ALA A 2 -4.41 -11.55 -3.75
CA ALA A 2 -3.39 -10.55 -3.41
C ALA A 2 -2.95 -9.77 -4.66
N THR A 3 -2.83 -8.46 -4.54
CA THR A 3 -2.40 -7.56 -5.61
C THR A 3 -1.21 -6.73 -5.14
N HIS A 4 -0.35 -6.34 -6.07
CA HIS A 4 0.65 -5.33 -5.78
C HIS A 4 0.04 -3.95 -5.71
N SER A 5 0.79 -3.00 -5.15
CA SER A 5 0.43 -1.59 -5.20
C SER A 5 0.15 -1.13 -6.64
N LEU A 6 -1.02 -0.57 -6.87
CA LEU A 6 -1.42 -0.10 -8.19
C LEU A 6 -0.55 1.07 -8.68
N VAL A 7 0.03 1.83 -7.76
CA VAL A 7 1.00 2.89 -8.08
C VAL A 7 2.26 2.30 -8.71
N ASN A 8 2.68 1.11 -8.27
CA ASN A 8 3.84 0.43 -8.85
C ASN A 8 3.58 -0.06 -10.27
N TYR A 9 2.38 -0.50 -10.58
CA TYR A 9 2.04 -0.88 -11.96
C TYR A 9 2.25 0.28 -12.94
N ALA A 10 1.86 1.49 -12.57
CA ALA A 10 2.12 2.67 -13.39
C ALA A 10 3.62 2.92 -13.58
N GLN A 11 4.41 2.75 -12.51
CA GLN A 11 5.86 2.87 -12.57
C GLN A 11 6.50 1.81 -13.48
N TRP A 12 6.01 0.58 -13.42
CA TRP A 12 6.49 -0.53 -14.24
C TRP A 12 5.91 -0.54 -15.66
N LYS A 13 5.03 0.40 -15.98
CA LYS A 13 4.35 0.51 -17.28
C LYS A 13 3.56 -0.76 -17.67
N ILE A 14 2.98 -1.41 -16.69
CA ILE A 14 2.09 -2.55 -16.88
C ILE A 14 0.66 -2.17 -16.50
N MET A 15 -0.29 -2.84 -17.10
CA MET A 15 -1.71 -2.65 -16.76
C MET A 15 -2.07 -3.53 -15.57
N SER A 16 -2.79 -2.95 -14.64
CA SER A 16 -3.39 -3.70 -13.54
C SER A 16 -4.45 -4.68 -14.09
N PRO A 17 -4.38 -5.95 -13.74
CA PRO A 17 -5.39 -6.93 -14.15
C PRO A 17 -6.66 -6.88 -13.30
N GLU A 18 -6.66 -6.17 -12.18
CA GLU A 18 -7.71 -6.22 -11.16
C GLU A 18 -9.08 -5.84 -11.72
N SER A 19 -9.15 -4.85 -12.60
CA SER A 19 -10.41 -4.44 -13.22
C SER A 19 -11.08 -5.56 -14.05
N ARG A 20 -10.28 -6.51 -14.56
CA ARG A 20 -10.81 -7.66 -15.29
C ARG A 20 -11.29 -8.79 -14.39
N LEU A 21 -10.93 -8.73 -13.12
CA LEU A 21 -11.27 -9.73 -12.11
C LEU A 21 -12.54 -9.38 -11.34
N LEU A 22 -13.06 -8.17 -11.54
CA LEU A 22 -14.32 -7.73 -10.94
C LEU A 22 -15.51 -8.60 -11.39
N ASP A 23 -15.49 -9.03 -12.65
CA ASP A 23 -16.55 -9.83 -13.26
C ASP A 23 -16.36 -11.35 -13.07
N VAL A 24 -15.37 -11.76 -12.26
CA VAL A 24 -15.09 -13.17 -11.99
C VAL A 24 -15.78 -13.58 -10.69
N ASP A 25 -16.76 -14.46 -10.78
CA ASP A 25 -17.59 -14.87 -9.65
C ASP A 25 -16.80 -15.55 -8.52
N GLU A 26 -15.71 -16.26 -8.87
CA GLU A 26 -14.86 -16.97 -7.92
C GLU A 26 -13.87 -16.04 -7.15
N VAL A 27 -13.85 -14.75 -7.47
CA VAL A 27 -13.06 -13.75 -6.75
C VAL A 27 -13.96 -12.99 -5.80
N ASP A 28 -13.90 -13.30 -4.50
CA ASP A 28 -14.68 -12.60 -3.47
C ASP A 28 -14.12 -11.21 -3.15
N GLY A 29 -12.83 -11.01 -3.32
CA GLY A 29 -12.21 -9.73 -3.00
C GLY A 29 -10.71 -9.67 -3.31
N PHE A 30 -10.11 -8.58 -2.89
CA PHE A 30 -8.71 -8.26 -3.14
C PHE A 30 -7.98 -8.00 -1.83
N ILE A 31 -6.72 -8.41 -1.79
CA ILE A 31 -5.76 -7.97 -0.77
C ILE A 31 -4.84 -6.96 -1.46
N ALA A 32 -5.07 -5.70 -1.22
CA ALA A 32 -4.36 -4.60 -1.85
C ALA A 32 -3.13 -4.21 -1.03
N GLN A 33 -1.96 -4.32 -1.62
CA GLN A 33 -0.74 -3.91 -0.96
C GLN A 33 -0.64 -2.38 -0.90
N VAL A 34 -0.50 -1.84 0.30
CA VAL A 34 -0.18 -0.43 0.54
C VAL A 34 1.33 -0.33 0.80
N TRP A 35 2.07 -0.20 -0.27
CA TRP A 35 3.53 -0.21 -0.24
C TRP A 35 4.11 1.19 -0.34
N THR A 36 4.30 1.82 0.80
CA THR A 36 4.69 3.22 0.90
C THR A 36 6.11 3.45 1.41
N GLY A 37 6.78 2.37 1.82
CA GLY A 37 7.98 2.49 2.61
C GLY A 37 9.17 3.06 1.87
N THR A 38 9.81 2.24 1.10
CA THR A 38 11.14 2.54 0.64
C THR A 38 11.33 2.35 -0.84
N SER A 39 10.27 2.08 -1.55
CA SER A 39 10.27 1.81 -2.99
C SER A 39 10.73 3.00 -3.85
N GLY A 40 11.53 3.87 -3.30
CA GLY A 40 12.02 5.04 -4.00
C GLY A 40 10.92 6.06 -4.31
N THR A 41 9.86 6.04 -3.53
CA THR A 41 8.76 7.00 -3.63
C THR A 41 9.18 8.41 -3.18
N GLY A 42 10.42 8.58 -2.80
CA GLY A 42 11.01 9.89 -2.68
C GLY A 42 10.99 10.60 -4.02
N ASN A 43 10.30 11.70 -4.06
CA ASN A 43 10.25 12.51 -5.25
C ASN A 43 11.05 13.77 -5.05
N VAL A 44 11.83 14.11 -6.06
CA VAL A 44 12.47 15.41 -6.16
C VAL A 44 11.49 16.34 -6.87
N TYR A 45 10.99 17.31 -6.13
CA TYR A 45 10.19 18.38 -6.68
C TYR A 45 10.91 19.71 -6.45
N GLU A 46 11.11 20.47 -7.51
CA GLU A 46 11.86 21.74 -7.48
C GLU A 46 13.23 21.63 -6.76
N GLY A 47 13.92 20.51 -6.98
CA GLY A 47 15.23 20.24 -6.37
C GLY A 47 15.20 19.79 -4.91
N HIS A 48 14.02 19.67 -4.31
CA HIS A 48 13.85 19.20 -2.94
C HIS A 48 13.36 17.76 -2.90
N TYR A 49 14.05 16.93 -2.15
CA TYR A 49 13.60 15.57 -1.85
C TYR A 49 12.47 15.62 -0.80
N LYS A 50 11.36 14.99 -1.12
CA LYS A 50 10.24 14.88 -0.21
C LYS A 50 9.72 13.45 -0.17
N SER A 51 9.60 12.89 1.03
CA SER A 51 8.87 11.64 1.23
C SER A 51 7.39 11.84 0.89
N ARG A 52 6.82 10.92 0.13
CA ARG A 52 5.41 10.92 -0.25
C ARG A 52 4.65 9.75 0.35
N THR A 53 5.04 9.28 1.50
CA THR A 53 4.42 8.13 2.15
C THR A 53 2.91 8.32 2.31
N PHE A 54 2.49 9.48 2.83
CA PHE A 54 1.07 9.80 3.00
C PHE A 54 0.32 9.84 1.66
N GLU A 55 0.84 10.60 0.71
CA GLU A 55 0.19 10.80 -0.60
C GLU A 55 0.09 9.50 -1.38
N THR A 56 1.13 8.65 -1.32
CA THR A 56 1.12 7.34 -1.96
C THR A 56 0.07 6.43 -1.32
N ALA A 57 0.05 6.34 0.00
CA ALA A 57 -0.95 5.56 0.71
C ALA A 57 -2.38 6.03 0.39
N TYR A 58 -2.60 7.33 0.41
CA TYR A 58 -3.89 7.92 0.08
C TYR A 58 -4.38 7.50 -1.32
N LEU A 59 -3.49 7.52 -2.31
CA LEU A 59 -3.81 7.08 -3.66
C LEU A 59 -4.07 5.57 -3.73
N GLU A 60 -3.29 4.76 -3.03
CA GLU A 60 -3.45 3.31 -3.04
C GLU A 60 -4.78 2.88 -2.41
N TYR A 61 -5.17 3.48 -1.30
CA TYR A 61 -6.50 3.25 -0.72
C TYR A 61 -7.61 3.67 -1.70
N GLY A 62 -7.52 4.90 -2.21
CA GLY A 62 -8.55 5.45 -3.09
C GLY A 62 -8.72 4.68 -4.38
N ILE A 63 -7.64 4.26 -5.02
CA ILE A 63 -7.70 3.48 -6.26
C ILE A 63 -8.45 2.17 -6.04
N MET A 64 -8.18 1.47 -4.95
CA MET A 64 -8.85 0.19 -4.67
C MET A 64 -10.31 0.37 -4.25
N GLN A 65 -10.60 1.40 -3.45
CA GLN A 65 -11.98 1.74 -3.09
C GLN A 65 -12.82 2.08 -4.33
N GLU A 66 -12.30 2.91 -5.20
CA GLU A 66 -12.99 3.27 -6.45
C GLU A 66 -13.09 2.09 -7.43
N LEU A 67 -12.11 1.17 -7.42
CA LEU A 67 -12.13 -0.02 -8.25
C LEU A 67 -13.31 -0.93 -7.91
N VAL A 68 -13.54 -1.20 -6.61
CA VAL A 68 -14.61 -2.12 -6.17
C VAL A 68 -15.97 -1.44 -5.97
N LYS A 69 -16.01 -0.14 -6.12
CA LYS A 69 -17.22 0.64 -5.90
C LYS A 69 -18.39 0.16 -6.74
N GLY A 70 -19.50 -0.16 -6.08
CA GLY A 70 -20.69 -0.67 -6.74
C GLY A 70 -20.64 -2.17 -7.09
N THR A 71 -19.62 -2.88 -6.63
CA THR A 71 -19.54 -4.34 -6.67
C THR A 71 -19.78 -4.93 -5.27
N ASP A 72 -19.85 -6.25 -5.18
CA ASP A 72 -19.92 -7.01 -3.93
C ASP A 72 -18.54 -7.46 -3.43
N LYS A 73 -17.46 -6.98 -4.06
CA LYS A 73 -16.10 -7.40 -3.75
C LYS A 73 -15.55 -6.67 -2.53
N GLU A 74 -14.92 -7.42 -1.64
CA GLU A 74 -14.24 -6.90 -0.46
C GLU A 74 -12.81 -6.44 -0.79
N VAL A 75 -12.29 -5.47 -0.04
CA VAL A 75 -10.88 -5.09 -0.10
C VAL A 75 -10.26 -5.12 1.27
N TRP A 76 -9.20 -5.90 1.39
CA TRP A 76 -8.29 -5.90 2.53
C TRP A 76 -7.03 -5.14 2.17
N PHE A 77 -6.57 -4.27 3.05
CA PHE A 77 -5.38 -3.47 2.81
C PHE A 77 -4.18 -4.03 3.57
N LEU A 78 -3.27 -4.65 2.81
CA LEU A 78 -2.01 -5.15 3.32
C LEU A 78 -1.05 -3.98 3.57
N GLN A 79 -0.83 -3.67 4.83
CA GLN A 79 0.10 -2.62 5.24
C GLN A 79 1.54 -3.11 5.10
N ASP A 80 2.27 -2.55 4.15
CA ASP A 80 3.68 -2.87 3.89
C ASP A 80 4.53 -1.60 3.75
N PRO A 81 4.67 -0.80 4.82
CA PRO A 81 5.47 0.42 4.80
C PRO A 81 6.96 0.18 5.03
N VAL A 82 7.34 -1.08 5.21
CA VAL A 82 8.70 -1.46 5.63
C VAL A 82 9.36 -2.33 4.59
N GLU A 83 10.44 -1.87 4.00
CA GLU A 83 11.36 -2.71 3.24
C GLU A 83 12.56 -3.16 4.09
N ASP A 84 13.21 -4.24 3.66
CA ASP A 84 14.48 -4.69 4.22
C ASP A 84 15.62 -3.73 3.84
N ASN A 85 15.52 -2.49 4.28
CA ASN A 85 16.58 -1.53 4.09
C ASN A 85 17.31 -1.31 5.42
N PRO A 86 18.57 -1.76 5.54
CA PRO A 86 19.34 -1.62 6.77
C PRO A 86 19.69 -0.17 7.14
N GLU A 87 19.45 0.77 6.23
CA GLU A 87 19.70 2.20 6.46
C GLU A 87 18.55 2.88 7.22
N HIS A 88 17.39 2.21 7.32
CA HIS A 88 16.21 2.74 8.01
C HIS A 88 16.09 2.18 9.42
N GLY A 89 15.79 3.05 10.37
CA GLY A 89 15.57 2.70 11.76
C GLY A 89 14.08 2.68 12.16
N TRP A 90 13.83 2.25 13.39
CA TRP A 90 12.48 2.17 13.95
C TRP A 90 11.68 3.47 13.93
N GLU A 91 12.34 4.60 14.15
CA GLU A 91 11.67 5.91 14.15
C GLU A 91 11.10 6.23 12.77
N GLU A 92 11.85 5.92 11.72
CA GLU A 92 11.39 6.11 10.36
C GLU A 92 10.25 5.18 10.00
N TYR A 93 10.33 3.93 10.39
CA TYR A 93 9.23 2.98 10.19
C TYR A 93 7.96 3.41 10.94
N ALA A 94 8.09 3.84 12.18
CA ALA A 94 6.97 4.34 12.96
C ALA A 94 6.31 5.57 12.30
N ASP A 95 7.11 6.48 11.76
CA ASP A 95 6.62 7.65 11.02
C ASP A 95 5.87 7.22 9.75
N LYS A 96 6.43 6.29 8.98
CA LYS A 96 5.78 5.75 7.77
C LYS A 96 4.47 5.05 8.09
N TYR A 97 4.43 4.20 9.12
CA TYR A 97 3.19 3.57 9.57
C TYR A 97 2.13 4.59 9.97
N LYS A 98 2.50 5.59 10.74
CA LYS A 98 1.57 6.67 11.15
C LYS A 98 0.99 7.37 9.93
N LYS A 99 1.83 7.73 8.97
CA LYS A 99 1.41 8.40 7.73
C LYS A 99 0.47 7.52 6.90
N THR A 100 0.82 6.25 6.75
CA THR A 100 0.02 5.27 6.00
C THR A 100 -1.36 5.08 6.64
N LEU A 101 -1.43 4.86 7.95
CA LEU A 101 -2.70 4.71 8.68
C LEU A 101 -3.49 6.02 8.70
N THR A 102 -2.81 7.16 8.82
CA THR A 102 -3.51 8.46 8.77
C THR A 102 -4.16 8.68 7.40
N ALA A 103 -3.53 8.25 6.32
CA ALA A 103 -4.12 8.35 4.99
C ALA A 103 -5.40 7.51 4.86
N ALA A 104 -5.48 6.36 5.51
CA ALA A 104 -6.68 5.52 5.53
C ALA A 104 -7.90 6.23 6.13
N LEU A 105 -7.69 7.09 7.11
CA LEU A 105 -8.79 7.82 7.78
C LEU A 105 -9.56 8.77 6.85
N PHE A 106 -9.01 9.07 5.68
CA PHE A 106 -9.69 9.87 4.66
C PHE A 106 -10.59 9.04 3.74
N TRP A 107 -10.57 7.73 3.89
CA TRP A 107 -11.35 6.79 3.11
C TRP A 107 -12.28 6.02 4.06
N PRO A 108 -13.56 6.42 4.20
CA PRO A 108 -14.45 5.89 5.24
C PRO A 108 -14.75 4.40 5.12
N ASP A 109 -14.60 3.84 3.91
CA ASP A 109 -14.87 2.43 3.65
C ASP A 109 -13.62 1.54 3.82
N VAL A 110 -12.50 2.11 4.27
CA VAL A 110 -11.28 1.34 4.60
C VAL A 110 -11.40 0.83 6.03
N ASP A 111 -11.84 -0.40 6.20
CA ASP A 111 -12.11 -1.04 7.48
C ASP A 111 -11.40 -2.39 7.67
N HIS A 112 -10.85 -2.97 6.61
CA HIS A 112 -10.13 -4.23 6.64
C HIS A 112 -8.64 -4.04 6.41
N TYR A 113 -7.85 -4.45 7.41
CA TYR A 113 -6.39 -4.31 7.38
C TYR A 113 -5.70 -5.65 7.58
N GLU A 114 -4.63 -5.82 6.84
CA GLU A 114 -3.65 -6.87 7.05
C GLU A 114 -2.28 -6.24 7.30
N VAL A 115 -1.55 -6.75 8.27
CA VAL A 115 -0.16 -6.34 8.51
C VAL A 115 0.75 -7.38 7.90
N CYS A 116 1.68 -6.96 7.05
CA CYS A 116 2.70 -7.86 6.51
C CYS A 116 3.89 -7.96 7.47
N PRO A 117 3.85 -8.87 8.44
CA PRO A 117 4.99 -9.14 9.28
C PRO A 117 5.88 -10.12 8.55
N TRP A 118 6.84 -9.66 7.79
CA TRP A 118 7.90 -10.56 7.36
C TRP A 118 8.53 -11.17 8.61
N PRO A 119 8.41 -12.48 8.85
CA PRO A 119 8.84 -13.08 10.11
C PRO A 119 10.31 -12.80 10.45
N ASN A 120 11.12 -12.73 9.41
CA ASN A 120 12.54 -12.42 9.56
C ASN A 120 12.82 -10.99 10.03
N ARG A 121 11.93 -10.06 9.73
CA ARG A 121 12.05 -8.66 10.17
C ARG A 121 11.63 -8.53 11.62
N VAL A 122 10.53 -9.17 11.99
CA VAL A 122 9.95 -9.08 13.34
C VAL A 122 10.73 -9.92 14.36
N PHE A 123 11.07 -11.17 14.01
CA PHE A 123 11.61 -12.13 14.99
C PHE A 123 13.12 -12.23 15.00
N LYS A 124 13.84 -11.71 14.03
CA LYS A 124 15.31 -11.71 14.03
C LYS A 124 15.94 -10.44 14.60
N GLY A 125 15.14 -9.54 15.15
CA GLY A 125 15.63 -8.38 15.88
C GLY A 125 16.56 -7.47 15.07
N ARG A 126 16.28 -7.30 13.79
CA ARG A 126 17.06 -6.38 12.95
C ARG A 126 16.68 -4.91 13.14
N TYR A 127 15.68 -4.66 13.97
CA TYR A 127 15.13 -3.34 14.23
C TYR A 127 15.20 -3.03 15.71
#